data_16030c01cf16ae3518c6fa21f028fcd2
#
_entry.id   16030c01cf16ae3518c6fa21f028fcd2
#
_cell.length_a   1.000
_cell.length_b   1.000
_cell.length_c   1.000
_cell.angle_alpha   90.00
_cell.angle_beta   90.00
_cell.angle_gamma   90.00
#
_symmetry.space_group_name_H-M   'P 1'
#
loop_
_entity.id
_entity.type
_entity.pdbx_description
1 polymer ?
#
loop_
_entity_poly.entity_id
_entity_poly.type
_entity_poly.pdbx_seq_one_letter_code
_entity_poly.pdbx_strand_id
1 'polypeptide(L)'
;MKIVYEAENIIDANLVKNELEHAGITAFVSGQYLTGAAGELPPLALVNVMVAEIDWAQARPIVERIDAALSERRAQPEPDGGWLPDPA
;
A
#
# COMPACT_ATOMS: atom_id res chain seq x y z
N MET A 1 18.34 -2.69 0.87
CA MET A 1 16.89 -2.64 0.69
C MET A 1 16.51 -1.30 0.14
N LYS A 2 15.55 -1.28 -0.73
CA LYS A 2 15.17 -0.07 -1.38
C LYS A 2 13.66 0.07 -1.32
N ILE A 3 13.17 1.28 -1.06
CA ILE A 3 11.75 1.51 -0.99
C ILE A 3 11.15 1.45 -2.39
N VAL A 4 10.15 0.62 -2.56
CA VAL A 4 9.50 0.48 -3.85
C VAL A 4 8.11 1.11 -3.81
N TYR A 5 7.56 1.34 -2.64
CA TYR A 5 6.24 1.92 -2.54
C TYR A 5 6.06 2.57 -1.16
N GLU A 6 5.42 3.72 -1.14
CA GLU A 6 5.09 4.38 0.12
C GLU A 6 3.59 4.35 0.26
N ALA A 7 3.11 3.56 1.18
CA ALA A 7 1.67 3.38 1.37
C ALA A 7 1.14 4.34 2.41
N GLU A 8 -0.11 4.66 2.28
CA GLU A 8 -0.74 5.57 3.22
C GLU A 8 -1.12 4.88 4.52
N ASN A 9 -1.24 3.59 4.50
CA ASN A 9 -1.61 2.84 5.70
C ASN A 9 -1.08 1.42 5.59
N ILE A 10 -1.22 0.70 6.70
CA ILE A 10 -0.68 -0.65 6.75
C ILE A 10 -1.42 -1.62 5.84
N ILE A 11 -2.68 -1.37 5.61
CA ILE A 11 -3.47 -2.25 4.78
C ILE A 11 -2.98 -2.21 3.35
N ASP A 12 -2.78 -1.01 2.84
CA ASP A 12 -2.26 -0.86 1.48
C ASP A 12 -0.86 -1.44 1.37
N ALA A 13 -0.05 -1.23 2.40
CA ALA A 13 1.31 -1.75 2.38
C ALA A 13 1.31 -3.27 2.33
N ASN A 14 0.44 -3.89 3.11
CA ASN A 14 0.37 -5.35 3.11
C ASN A 14 -0.16 -5.88 1.79
N LEU A 15 -1.06 -5.16 1.18
CA LEU A 15 -1.58 -5.57 -0.11
C LEU A 15 -0.45 -5.58 -1.14
N VAL A 16 0.34 -4.52 -1.17
CA VAL A 16 1.45 -4.44 -2.09
C VAL A 16 2.46 -5.55 -1.81
N LYS A 17 2.76 -5.75 -0.53
CA LYS A 17 3.70 -6.78 -0.15
C LYS A 17 3.22 -8.15 -0.63
N ASN A 18 1.95 -8.45 -0.41
CA ASN A 18 1.41 -9.74 -0.80
C ASN A 18 1.49 -9.95 -2.31
N GLU A 19 1.19 -8.91 -3.06
CA GLU A 19 1.27 -9.03 -4.51
C GLU A 19 2.69 -9.25 -4.97
N LEU A 20 3.64 -8.59 -4.35
CA LEU A 20 5.02 -8.79 -4.70
C LEU A 20 5.45 -10.21 -4.39
N GLU A 21 5.01 -10.72 -3.26
CA GLU A 21 5.38 -12.08 -2.89
C GLU A 21 4.76 -13.10 -3.81
N HIS A 22 3.57 -12.84 -4.29
CA HIS A 22 2.95 -13.71 -5.28
C HIS A 22 3.77 -13.74 -6.57
N ALA A 23 4.47 -12.68 -6.85
CA ALA A 23 5.31 -12.62 -8.02
C ALA A 23 6.71 -13.17 -7.77
N GLY A 24 6.94 -13.68 -6.59
CA GLY A 24 8.25 -14.25 -6.26
C GLY A 24 9.25 -13.24 -5.74
N ILE A 25 8.81 -12.07 -5.36
CA ILE A 25 9.69 -11.04 -4.87
C ILE A 25 9.48 -10.87 -3.37
N THR A 26 10.54 -11.01 -2.61
CA THR A 26 10.44 -10.84 -1.16
C THR A 26 10.33 -9.35 -0.85
N ALA A 27 9.35 -9.01 -0.05
CA ALA A 27 9.13 -7.61 0.31
C ALA A 27 9.00 -7.47 1.81
N PHE A 28 9.36 -6.29 2.30
CA PHE A 28 9.28 -6.00 3.72
C PHE A 28 8.51 -4.70 3.93
N VAL A 29 7.77 -4.65 5.02
CA VAL A 29 7.00 -3.46 5.36
C VAL A 29 7.66 -2.80 6.55
N SER A 30 7.86 -1.50 6.46
CA SER A 30 8.47 -0.75 7.52
C SER A 30 7.75 0.57 7.64
N GLY A 31 7.58 1.07 8.82
CA GLY A 31 6.89 2.34 9.00
C GLY A 31 7.04 2.88 10.38
N GLN A 32 6.83 4.15 10.50
CA GLN A 32 7.01 4.82 11.76
C GLN A 32 6.08 4.31 12.84
N TYR A 33 4.91 3.94 12.45
CA TYR A 33 3.96 3.50 13.43
C TYR A 33 4.43 2.25 14.17
N LEU A 34 5.38 1.55 13.58
CA LEU A 34 5.89 0.36 14.22
C LEU A 34 6.80 0.67 15.39
N THR A 35 7.19 1.88 15.55
CA THR A 35 8.09 2.21 16.63
C THR A 35 7.36 2.38 17.93
N GLY A 36 6.09 2.28 17.91
CA GLY A 36 5.33 2.41 19.11
C GLY A 36 5.42 3.78 19.67
N ALA A 37 5.63 4.69 18.86
CA ALA A 37 5.80 5.99 19.33
C ALA A 37 4.61 6.45 20.03
N ALA A 38 4.56 6.33 21.13
CA ALA A 38 3.70 6.92 22.02
C ALA A 38 2.47 7.57 21.47
N GLY A 39 1.95 7.06 20.57
CA GLY A 39 0.70 7.56 20.13
C GLY A 39 0.71 8.84 19.37
N GLU A 40 1.86 9.33 19.15
CA GLU A 40 1.91 10.56 18.42
C GLU A 40 2.35 10.31 17.02
N LEU A 41 1.48 9.83 16.21
CA LEU A 41 1.84 9.59 14.83
C LEU A 41 1.66 10.84 14.02
N PRO A 42 2.65 11.22 13.26
CA PRO A 42 2.48 12.38 12.39
C PRO A 42 1.39 12.06 11.37
N PRO A 43 0.66 13.04 10.98
CA PRO A 43 -0.41 12.81 10.01
C PRO A 43 0.09 12.24 8.70
N LEU A 44 1.35 12.47 8.40
CA LEU A 44 1.90 11.97 7.15
C LEU A 44 2.77 10.74 7.34
N ALA A 45 2.53 10.01 8.37
CA ALA A 45 3.31 8.81 8.61
C ALA A 45 3.00 7.81 7.50
N LEU A 46 3.98 7.48 6.73
CA LEU A 46 3.81 6.54 5.64
C LEU A 46 4.41 5.20 6.00
N VAL A 47 3.85 4.18 5.43
CA VAL A 47 4.34 2.82 5.62
C VAL A 47 5.08 2.45 4.36
N ASN A 48 6.33 2.07 4.49
CA ASN A 48 7.15 1.78 3.33
C ASN A 48 7.20 0.30 3.01
N VAL A 49 7.12 -0.01 1.73
CA VAL A 49 7.31 -1.37 1.26
C VAL A 49 8.68 -1.40 0.59
N MET A 50 9.52 -2.30 1.03
CA MET A 50 10.90 -2.35 0.57
C MET A 50 11.22 -3.69 -0.05
N VAL A 51 12.08 -3.69 -1.04
CA VAL A 51 12.55 -4.92 -1.67
C VAL A 51 14.06 -4.83 -1.82
N ALA A 52 14.69 -5.94 -2.13
CA ALA A 52 16.11 -5.92 -2.40
C ALA A 52 16.37 -5.09 -3.65
N GLU A 53 17.50 -4.43 -3.67
CA GLU A 53 17.84 -3.60 -4.80
C GLU A 53 17.78 -4.32 -6.11
N ILE A 54 18.21 -5.55 -6.12
CA ILE A 54 18.24 -6.33 -7.34
C ILE A 54 16.83 -6.60 -7.85
N ASP A 55 15.85 -6.58 -6.96
CA ASP A 55 14.48 -6.85 -7.34
C ASP A 55 13.69 -5.60 -7.64
N TRP A 56 14.28 -4.46 -7.37
CA TRP A 56 13.55 -3.20 -7.47
C TRP A 56 12.96 -2.96 -8.86
N ALA A 57 13.77 -3.17 -9.88
CA ALA A 57 13.32 -2.90 -11.24
C ALA A 57 12.16 -3.83 -11.62
N GLN A 58 12.21 -5.05 -11.14
CA GLN A 58 11.15 -6.00 -11.42
C GLN A 58 9.90 -5.69 -10.61
N ALA A 59 10.08 -5.17 -9.43
CA ALA A 59 8.97 -4.88 -8.55
C ALA A 59 8.19 -3.63 -8.96
N ARG A 60 8.88 -2.67 -9.54
CA ARG A 60 8.23 -1.40 -9.87
C ARG A 60 6.98 -1.52 -10.74
N PRO A 61 6.99 -2.25 -11.84
CA PRO A 61 5.77 -2.33 -12.64
C PRO A 61 4.62 -3.00 -11.89
N ILE A 62 4.95 -3.94 -11.02
CA ILE A 62 3.91 -4.58 -10.22
C ILE A 62 3.30 -3.57 -9.27
N VAL A 63 4.14 -2.82 -8.62
CA VAL A 63 3.69 -1.82 -7.66
C VAL A 63 2.88 -0.73 -8.37
N GLU A 64 3.31 -0.33 -9.55
CA GLU A 64 2.61 0.70 -10.27
C GLU A 64 1.21 0.27 -10.66
N ARG A 65 1.05 -0.99 -10.99
CA ARG A 65 -0.26 -1.51 -11.30
C ARG A 65 -1.17 -1.49 -10.08
N ILE A 66 -0.62 -1.89 -8.95
CA ILE A 66 -1.40 -1.91 -7.72
C ILE A 66 -1.75 -0.50 -7.30
N ASP A 67 -0.79 0.40 -7.42
CA ASP A 67 -1.01 1.78 -7.03
C ASP A 67 -2.10 2.41 -7.90
N ALA A 68 -2.09 2.11 -9.17
CA ALA A 68 -3.12 2.64 -10.06
C ALA A 68 -4.49 2.12 -9.65
N ALA A 69 -4.57 0.85 -9.30
CA ALA A 69 -5.84 0.29 -8.87
C ALA A 69 -6.31 0.90 -7.55
N LEU A 70 -5.40 1.12 -6.64
CA LEU A 70 -5.75 1.74 -5.37
C LEU A 70 -6.17 3.18 -5.57
N SER A 71 -5.50 3.88 -6.44
CA SER A 71 -5.84 5.26 -6.72
C SER A 71 -7.21 5.35 -7.35
N GLU A 72 -7.51 4.45 -8.22
CA GLU A 72 -8.80 4.41 -8.85
C GLU A 72 -9.88 4.20 -7.83
N ARG A 73 -9.65 3.29 -6.91
CA ARG A 73 -10.60 3.04 -5.88
C ARG A 73 -10.83 4.25 -5.02
N ARG A 74 -9.79 4.95 -4.67
CA ARG A 74 -9.91 6.13 -3.86
C ARG A 74 -10.60 7.27 -4.56
N ALA A 75 -10.40 7.33 -5.87
CA ALA A 75 -10.99 8.41 -6.63
C ALA A 75 -12.42 8.14 -7.04
N GLN A 76 -12.84 6.92 -6.95
CA GLN A 76 -14.19 6.60 -7.33
C GLN A 76 -15.15 7.22 -6.39
N PRO A 77 -16.15 7.86 -6.90
CA PRO A 77 -17.17 8.40 -6.04
C PRO A 77 -17.85 7.23 -5.48
N GLU A 78 -17.99 7.23 -4.34
CA GLU A 78 -18.74 6.36 -3.59
C GLU A 78 -19.60 5.42 -4.29
N PRO A 79 -19.07 4.45 -4.77
CA PRO A 79 -19.88 3.46 -5.37
C PRO A 79 -20.76 2.84 -4.37
N ASP A 80 -20.43 3.06 -3.20
CA ASP A 80 -21.19 2.55 -2.19
C ASP A 80 -22.53 3.02 -2.26
N GLY A 81 -22.72 4.04 -2.94
CA GLY A 81 -24.04 4.43 -3.14
C GLY A 81 -24.85 3.26 -3.56
N GLY A 82 -24.18 2.33 -4.13
CA GLY A 82 -24.90 1.19 -4.60
C GLY A 82 -25.30 0.25 -3.53
N TRP A 83 -24.58 0.16 -2.47
CA TRP A 83 -24.92 -0.79 -1.47
C TRP A 83 -25.79 -0.17 -0.43
N LEU A 84 -25.89 1.11 -0.44
CA LEU A 84 -26.76 1.72 0.50
C LEU A 84 -28.13 1.22 0.20
N PRO A 85 -28.84 0.89 1.23
CA PRO A 85 -30.17 0.45 1.04
C PRO A 85 -30.87 1.54 0.37
N ASP A 86 -31.33 1.25 -0.72
CA ASP A 86 -32.00 2.21 -1.42
C ASP A 86 -33.14 2.61 -0.61
N PRO A 87 -33.26 3.80 -0.35
CA PRO A 87 -34.34 4.24 0.44
C PRO A 87 -35.66 3.96 -0.21
N ALA A 88 -35.60 3.70 -1.39
CA ALA A 88 -36.90 3.49 -2.03
C ALA A 88 -37.49 2.22 -1.62
#